data_30e18155d3b1cbbd96f0d5faf4d2b508
#
_entry.id   30e18155d3b1cbbd96f0d5faf4d2b508
#
_cell.length_a   1.000
_cell.length_b   1.000
_cell.length_c   1.000
_cell.angle_alpha   90.00
_cell.angle_beta   90.00
_cell.angle_gamma   90.00
#
_symmetry.space_group_name_H-M   'P 1'
#
loop_
_entity.id
_entity.type
_entity.pdbx_description
1 polymer ?
#
loop_
_entity_poly.entity_id
_entity_poly.type
_entity_poly.pdbx_seq_one_letter_code
_entity_poly.pdbx_strand_id
1 'polypeptide(L)'
;MRLPVFAVVFAVSFVASVLMSPSVKAADEARPNIVLVMADDQGWGDMAYNGHPVIKTPNFDEAAATGLRFDRFYAAAPVCSPTRASVMTGRHPNRMGVFKWGYPMRPQEITLAEALKAAGYTTAHFGKWHLGSVRNASPANPGRNGFDEWLSAPNFYDNDPILSHRGKAVQMQGESSIIAADAAIDWMKGKAKGGQPFFAVVWFGSPHSPHRAVEEDRKLYDDQPKALQHFYGEVTGMDRAFGKLRNTLGDLGVRDNTILWYCSDNGALPKVGSTGGARGNKGKVYDGGLLVPAILEWPARIPQPRSTSVRCNTCDIYPTLLEIVGARAERQPGLDGESLVGLIDGKADARRKPMGFWDYTAPGIGTPSAAWMADLLQAQQAGGDLDPHPSSQKAADLPSPKYPLDSFPGHSALIDGDWKLHRIQGKGRKVTWELYNLADDAAEATNVLDGEADRVATLKTQLNTWLTSVTSSLNGDDYKQ
;
A
#
# COMPACT_ATOMS: atom_id res chain seq x y z
N MET A 1 -74.28 50.65 -52.70
CA MET A 1 -72.82 50.94 -52.82
C MET A 1 -72.14 50.57 -51.48
N ARG A 2 -71.57 49.40 -51.41
CA ARG A 2 -70.90 48.89 -50.19
C ARG A 2 -69.39 48.78 -50.51
N LEU A 3 -68.57 49.47 -49.73
CA LEU A 3 -67.10 49.42 -49.82
C LEU A 3 -66.59 48.26 -48.94
N PRO A 4 -65.61 47.50 -49.33
CA PRO A 4 -65.02 46.47 -48.53
C PRO A 4 -63.95 47.05 -47.59
N VAL A 5 -63.97 46.59 -46.36
CA VAL A 5 -62.93 46.84 -45.28
C VAL A 5 -61.78 45.86 -45.48
N PHE A 6 -60.56 46.36 -45.76
CA PHE A 6 -59.35 45.56 -45.74
C PHE A 6 -58.81 45.45 -44.29
N ALA A 7 -58.77 44.24 -43.75
CA ALA A 7 -58.10 43.95 -42.50
C ALA A 7 -56.63 43.65 -42.79
N VAL A 8 -55.73 44.46 -42.20
CA VAL A 8 -54.29 44.25 -42.24
C VAL A 8 -53.91 43.46 -41.01
N VAL A 9 -53.47 42.21 -41.22
CA VAL A 9 -52.93 41.37 -40.17
C VAL A 9 -51.41 41.61 -40.00
N PHE A 10 -50.99 42.19 -38.86
CA PHE A 10 -49.59 42.31 -38.51
C PHE A 10 -49.13 40.96 -37.87
N ALA A 11 -48.26 40.26 -38.60
CA ALA A 11 -47.54 39.11 -38.04
C ALA A 11 -46.35 39.61 -37.20
N VAL A 12 -46.43 39.48 -35.88
CA VAL A 12 -45.29 39.74 -34.99
C VAL A 12 -44.47 38.46 -34.88
N SER A 13 -43.32 38.44 -35.56
CA SER A 13 -42.33 37.37 -35.46
C SER A 13 -41.56 37.51 -34.16
N PHE A 14 -41.78 36.60 -33.17
CA PHE A 14 -41.01 36.48 -31.94
C PHE A 14 -39.73 35.70 -32.23
N VAL A 15 -38.60 36.40 -32.39
CA VAL A 15 -37.28 35.75 -32.44
C VAL A 15 -36.86 35.43 -31.02
N ALA A 16 -37.00 34.17 -30.63
CA ALA A 16 -36.45 33.65 -29.38
C ALA A 16 -34.92 33.55 -29.52
N SER A 17 -34.21 34.53 -29.01
CA SER A 17 -32.74 34.45 -28.82
C SER A 17 -32.45 33.42 -27.72
N VAL A 18 -32.07 32.20 -28.10
CA VAL A 18 -31.49 31.21 -27.20
C VAL A 18 -30.10 31.71 -26.80
N LEU A 19 -30.02 32.34 -25.64
CA LEU A 19 -28.74 32.60 -24.95
C LEU A 19 -28.13 31.25 -24.58
N MET A 20 -27.28 30.71 -25.45
CA MET A 20 -26.35 29.65 -25.07
C MET A 20 -25.39 30.22 -24.00
N SER A 21 -25.65 29.96 -22.74
CA SER A 21 -24.65 30.14 -21.69
C SER A 21 -23.42 29.32 -22.07
N PRO A 22 -22.23 29.90 -22.12
CA PRO A 22 -21.03 29.11 -22.30
C PRO A 22 -20.97 28.11 -21.14
N SER A 23 -21.03 26.83 -21.45
CA SER A 23 -20.66 25.76 -20.49
C SER A 23 -19.25 26.09 -20.04
N VAL A 24 -19.11 26.60 -18.82
CA VAL A 24 -17.82 26.70 -18.16
C VAL A 24 -17.36 25.23 -18.01
N LYS A 25 -16.50 24.80 -18.97
CA LYS A 25 -15.69 23.61 -18.74
C LYS A 25 -15.04 23.84 -17.39
N ALA A 26 -15.39 23.00 -16.41
CA ALA A 26 -14.63 22.90 -15.18
C ALA A 26 -13.16 22.88 -15.63
N ALA A 27 -12.37 23.82 -15.15
CA ALA A 27 -10.95 23.84 -15.41
C ALA A 27 -10.47 22.43 -15.14
N ASP A 28 -9.79 21.80 -16.11
CA ASP A 28 -9.19 20.47 -15.97
C ASP A 28 -8.22 20.60 -14.79
N GLU A 29 -8.68 20.26 -13.58
CA GLU A 29 -7.81 20.28 -12.42
C GLU A 29 -6.67 19.34 -12.75
N ALA A 30 -5.46 19.91 -12.79
CA ALA A 30 -4.27 19.17 -13.18
C ALA A 30 -4.18 17.91 -12.31
N ARG A 31 -4.15 16.73 -12.91
CA ARG A 31 -4.08 15.45 -12.20
C ARG A 31 -2.93 15.46 -11.20
N PRO A 32 -3.13 15.05 -9.96
CA PRO A 32 -2.07 15.09 -8.95
C PRO A 32 -0.94 14.14 -9.29
N ASN A 33 0.28 14.50 -8.95
CA ASN A 33 1.35 13.53 -8.84
C ASN A 33 1.09 12.61 -7.64
N ILE A 34 1.63 11.40 -7.68
CA ILE A 34 1.42 10.39 -6.64
C ILE A 34 2.76 9.81 -6.24
N VAL A 35 3.07 9.86 -4.94
CA VAL A 35 4.25 9.24 -4.32
C VAL A 35 3.78 8.35 -3.18
N LEU A 36 3.89 7.03 -3.36
CA LEU A 36 3.62 6.05 -2.31
C LEU A 36 4.93 5.64 -1.65
N VAL A 37 5.05 5.90 -0.36
CA VAL A 37 6.22 5.56 0.45
C VAL A 37 5.85 4.48 1.46
N MET A 38 6.70 3.46 1.61
CA MET A 38 6.42 2.36 2.54
C MET A 38 7.67 1.92 3.28
N ALA A 39 7.57 1.80 4.60
CA ALA A 39 8.56 1.14 5.44
C ALA A 39 8.43 -0.39 5.38
N ASP A 40 9.47 -1.08 5.83
CA ASP A 40 9.55 -2.53 5.96
C ASP A 40 9.68 -2.91 7.44
N ASP A 41 8.62 -3.48 8.02
CA ASP A 41 8.59 -3.91 9.43
C ASP A 41 8.49 -2.79 10.49
N GLN A 42 7.99 -1.62 10.16
CA GLN A 42 7.78 -0.56 11.15
C GLN A 42 6.43 -0.67 11.85
N GLY A 43 6.43 -0.79 13.16
CA GLY A 43 5.22 -0.82 13.97
C GLY A 43 4.56 0.55 14.12
N TRP A 44 3.28 0.56 14.46
CA TRP A 44 2.52 1.79 14.74
C TRP A 44 3.18 2.63 15.84
N GLY A 45 3.68 1.98 16.89
CA GLY A 45 4.35 2.63 18.01
C GLY A 45 5.78 3.05 17.75
N ASP A 46 6.38 2.77 16.57
CA ASP A 46 7.76 3.16 16.22
C ASP A 46 7.84 4.59 15.67
N MET A 47 6.82 5.41 15.88
CA MET A 47 6.76 6.82 15.48
C MET A 47 6.70 7.75 16.71
N ALA A 48 7.46 8.85 16.69
CA ALA A 48 7.42 9.82 17.78
C ALA A 48 6.02 10.47 17.90
N TYR A 49 5.35 10.80 16.79
CA TYR A 49 3.99 11.33 16.80
C TYR A 49 2.94 10.34 17.34
N ASN A 50 3.24 9.04 17.42
CA ASN A 50 2.43 8.02 18.09
C ASN A 50 2.88 7.75 19.55
N GLY A 51 3.80 8.58 20.06
CA GLY A 51 4.23 8.56 21.46
C GLY A 51 5.45 7.69 21.77
N HIS A 52 6.27 7.30 20.77
CA HIS A 52 7.53 6.61 21.07
C HIS A 52 8.48 7.53 21.84
N PRO A 53 8.98 7.11 23.03
CA PRO A 53 9.70 8.04 23.92
C PRO A 53 11.13 8.34 23.48
N VAL A 54 11.71 7.58 22.55
CA VAL A 54 13.13 7.63 22.21
C VAL A 54 13.38 7.87 20.72
N ILE A 55 12.68 7.18 19.83
CA ILE A 55 12.89 7.30 18.37
C ILE A 55 12.62 8.72 17.90
N LYS A 56 13.49 9.24 17.04
CA LYS A 56 13.42 10.59 16.46
C LYS A 56 12.93 10.51 15.02
N THR A 57 11.73 11.03 14.76
CA THR A 57 11.09 11.05 13.44
C THR A 57 10.57 12.44 13.06
N PRO A 58 11.41 13.50 13.10
CA PRO A 58 10.94 14.87 12.94
C PRO A 58 10.25 15.16 11.60
N ASN A 59 10.65 14.49 10.51
CA ASN A 59 10.03 14.69 9.19
C ASN A 59 8.67 13.99 9.09
N PHE A 60 8.52 12.79 9.66
CA PHE A 60 7.22 12.12 9.77
C PHE A 60 6.30 12.88 10.75
N ASP A 61 6.83 13.39 11.85
CA ASP A 61 6.07 14.17 12.84
C ASP A 61 5.51 15.45 12.19
N GLU A 62 6.32 16.14 11.39
CA GLU A 62 5.86 17.31 10.65
C GLU A 62 4.81 16.96 9.60
N ALA A 63 5.00 15.86 8.85
CA ALA A 63 4.01 15.39 7.89
C ALA A 63 2.68 15.01 8.58
N ALA A 64 2.73 14.34 9.72
CA ALA A 64 1.55 14.02 10.53
C ALA A 64 0.85 15.28 11.08
N ALA A 65 1.61 16.33 11.38
CA ALA A 65 1.08 17.61 11.88
C ALA A 65 0.52 18.51 10.77
N THR A 66 0.86 18.28 9.49
CA THR A 66 0.45 19.12 8.36
C THR A 66 -0.48 18.44 7.37
N GLY A 67 -0.62 17.11 7.43
CA GLY A 67 -1.46 16.30 6.56
C GLY A 67 -2.67 15.65 7.24
N LEU A 68 -3.11 14.54 6.66
CA LEU A 68 -4.09 13.62 7.26
C LEU A 68 -3.34 12.46 7.92
N ARG A 69 -3.39 12.39 9.25
CA ARG A 69 -2.88 11.28 10.04
C ARG A 69 -3.96 10.23 10.22
N PHE A 70 -3.62 8.97 9.94
CA PHE A 70 -4.51 7.83 10.19
C PHE A 70 -4.14 7.19 11.52
N ASP A 71 -5.01 7.28 12.51
CA ASP A 71 -4.80 6.66 13.83
C ASP A 71 -5.05 5.13 13.79
N ARG A 72 -5.80 4.65 12.78
CA ARG A 72 -6.24 3.25 12.62
C ARG A 72 -6.05 2.77 11.17
N PHE A 73 -4.80 2.71 10.70
CA PHE A 73 -4.47 2.18 9.37
C PHE A 73 -3.88 0.78 9.49
N TYR A 74 -4.36 -0.15 8.68
CA TYR A 74 -4.00 -1.56 8.76
C TYR A 74 -3.25 -2.02 7.50
N ALA A 75 -2.20 -2.80 7.69
CA ALA A 75 -1.67 -3.66 6.65
C ALA A 75 -2.68 -4.78 6.35
N ALA A 76 -2.94 -5.10 5.09
CA ALA A 76 -3.89 -6.17 4.72
C ALA A 76 -3.44 -7.56 5.15
N ALA A 77 -2.17 -7.72 5.50
CA ALA A 77 -1.61 -8.96 6.03
C ALA A 77 -0.46 -8.64 7.01
N PRO A 78 -0.16 -9.54 7.97
CA PRO A 78 0.87 -9.27 8.97
C PRO A 78 2.30 -9.52 8.48
N VAL A 79 2.54 -9.53 7.15
CA VAL A 79 3.85 -9.80 6.53
C VAL A 79 3.99 -9.09 5.17
N CYS A 80 5.22 -8.84 4.75
CA CYS A 80 5.62 -7.92 3.68
C CYS A 80 5.06 -8.21 2.28
N SER A 81 5.40 -9.32 1.59
CA SER A 81 4.91 -9.56 0.20
C SER A 81 3.39 -9.50 0.09
N PRO A 82 2.60 -10.12 0.99
CA PRO A 82 1.16 -10.02 0.98
C PRO A 82 0.64 -8.58 1.02
N THR A 83 1.13 -7.76 1.94
CA THR A 83 0.68 -6.36 2.03
C THR A 83 1.08 -5.54 0.80
N ARG A 84 2.30 -5.74 0.27
CA ARG A 84 2.75 -5.07 -0.96
C ARG A 84 1.85 -5.41 -2.15
N ALA A 85 1.40 -6.68 -2.25
CA ALA A 85 0.42 -7.11 -3.25
C ALA A 85 -0.92 -6.39 -3.08
N SER A 86 -1.40 -6.20 -1.84
CA SER A 86 -2.64 -5.49 -1.57
C SER A 86 -2.62 -4.02 -1.99
N VAL A 87 -1.50 -3.33 -1.81
CA VAL A 87 -1.30 -1.95 -2.30
C VAL A 87 -1.37 -1.88 -3.82
N MET A 88 -0.73 -2.86 -4.49
CA MET A 88 -0.69 -2.86 -5.95
C MET A 88 -2.02 -3.23 -6.60
N THR A 89 -2.93 -3.94 -5.91
CA THR A 89 -4.12 -4.53 -6.54
C THR A 89 -5.46 -4.12 -5.90
N GLY A 90 -5.45 -3.54 -4.69
CA GLY A 90 -6.68 -3.26 -3.92
C GLY A 90 -7.39 -4.51 -3.40
N ARG A 91 -6.72 -5.67 -3.41
CA ARG A 91 -7.28 -6.97 -3.10
C ARG A 91 -6.54 -7.64 -1.96
N HIS A 92 -7.25 -8.46 -1.19
CA HIS A 92 -6.58 -9.28 -0.18
C HIS A 92 -5.59 -10.27 -0.84
N PRO A 93 -4.34 -10.36 -0.36
CA PRO A 93 -3.26 -11.07 -1.06
C PRO A 93 -3.53 -12.55 -1.30
N ASN A 94 -4.30 -13.21 -0.44
CA ASN A 94 -4.66 -14.62 -0.64
C ASN A 94 -5.53 -14.85 -1.89
N ARG A 95 -6.23 -13.83 -2.42
CA ARG A 95 -6.99 -13.96 -3.68
C ARG A 95 -6.08 -14.32 -4.85
N MET A 96 -4.85 -13.85 -4.81
CA MET A 96 -3.84 -14.09 -5.85
C MET A 96 -2.71 -15.05 -5.43
N GLY A 97 -2.88 -15.74 -4.28
CA GLY A 97 -1.92 -16.73 -3.80
C GLY A 97 -0.65 -16.18 -3.17
N VAL A 98 -0.60 -14.88 -2.83
CA VAL A 98 0.54 -14.28 -2.12
C VAL A 98 0.34 -14.49 -0.61
N PHE A 99 0.68 -15.70 -0.13
CA PHE A 99 0.35 -16.11 1.24
C PHE A 99 1.34 -15.61 2.30
N LYS A 100 2.62 -15.55 1.95
CA LYS A 100 3.74 -15.24 2.86
C LYS A 100 4.82 -14.44 2.12
N TRP A 101 5.89 -14.10 2.82
CA TRP A 101 7.05 -13.45 2.21
C TRP A 101 7.63 -14.27 1.06
N GLY A 102 8.06 -13.60 -0.01
CA GLY A 102 8.72 -14.16 -1.17
C GLY A 102 7.78 -14.77 -2.21
N TYR A 103 6.47 -14.83 -1.97
CA TYR A 103 5.50 -15.21 -3.00
C TYR A 103 5.40 -14.13 -4.06
N PRO A 104 5.48 -14.50 -5.36
CA PRO A 104 5.28 -13.55 -6.45
C PRO A 104 3.80 -13.24 -6.65
N MET A 105 3.52 -12.05 -7.16
CA MET A 105 2.19 -11.69 -7.63
C MET A 105 1.87 -12.42 -8.95
N ARG A 106 0.61 -12.79 -9.14
CA ARG A 106 0.15 -13.42 -10.39
C ARG A 106 0.14 -12.41 -11.54
N PRO A 107 0.60 -12.80 -12.74
CA PRO A 107 0.59 -11.92 -13.92
C PRO A 107 -0.82 -11.51 -14.42
N GLN A 108 -1.87 -12.18 -13.95
CA GLN A 108 -3.27 -11.86 -14.28
C GLN A 108 -3.84 -10.71 -13.46
N GLU A 109 -3.18 -10.32 -12.37
CA GLU A 109 -3.61 -9.17 -11.58
C GLU A 109 -3.35 -7.86 -12.33
N ILE A 110 -4.25 -6.90 -12.17
CA ILE A 110 -4.09 -5.56 -12.72
C ILE A 110 -3.54 -4.67 -11.62
N THR A 111 -2.33 -4.19 -11.81
CA THR A 111 -1.66 -3.36 -10.81
C THR A 111 -2.08 -1.90 -10.87
N LEU A 112 -1.90 -1.21 -9.77
CA LEU A 112 -2.08 0.25 -9.70
C LEU A 112 -1.21 0.99 -10.74
N ALA A 113 0.02 0.50 -10.97
CA ALA A 113 0.92 1.10 -11.95
C ALA A 113 0.40 0.92 -13.37
N GLU A 114 -0.14 -0.26 -13.73
CA GLU A 114 -0.76 -0.49 -15.04
C GLU A 114 -1.98 0.39 -15.25
N ALA A 115 -2.86 0.49 -14.24
CA ALA A 115 -4.07 1.32 -14.31
C ALA A 115 -3.75 2.82 -14.44
N LEU A 116 -2.79 3.32 -13.66
CA LEU A 116 -2.34 4.72 -13.74
C LEU A 116 -1.58 5.01 -15.05
N LYS A 117 -0.78 4.08 -15.53
CA LYS A 117 -0.11 4.21 -16.84
C LYS A 117 -1.13 4.30 -17.97
N ALA A 118 -2.18 3.47 -17.96
CA ALA A 118 -3.28 3.57 -18.93
C ALA A 118 -4.03 4.91 -18.82
N ALA A 119 -4.04 5.53 -17.63
CA ALA A 119 -4.57 6.87 -17.41
C ALA A 119 -3.58 8.01 -17.77
N GLY A 120 -2.42 7.71 -18.36
CA GLY A 120 -1.45 8.69 -18.85
C GLY A 120 -0.39 9.13 -17.84
N TYR A 121 -0.22 8.41 -16.74
CA TYR A 121 0.89 8.63 -15.81
C TYR A 121 2.19 8.00 -16.33
N THR A 122 3.32 8.65 -16.04
CA THR A 122 4.61 7.93 -16.03
C THR A 122 4.80 7.27 -14.68
N THR A 123 5.39 6.08 -14.66
CA THR A 123 5.39 5.21 -13.48
C THR A 123 6.80 4.76 -13.12
N ALA A 124 7.15 4.76 -11.81
CA ALA A 124 8.44 4.26 -11.36
C ALA A 124 8.38 3.55 -10.01
N HIS A 125 9.29 2.59 -9.79
CA HIS A 125 9.45 1.86 -8.54
C HIS A 125 10.90 1.90 -8.04
N PHE A 126 11.10 2.24 -6.76
CA PHE A 126 12.41 2.34 -6.13
C PHE A 126 12.43 1.57 -4.80
N GLY A 127 13.43 0.70 -4.62
CA GLY A 127 13.64 -0.06 -3.38
C GLY A 127 13.11 -1.50 -3.42
N LYS A 128 12.56 -1.99 -2.32
CA LYS A 128 12.13 -3.39 -2.14
C LYS A 128 10.87 -3.71 -2.94
N TRP A 129 10.98 -4.57 -3.96
CA TRP A 129 9.83 -5.05 -4.73
C TRP A 129 9.04 -6.15 -3.99
N HIS A 130 9.68 -7.25 -3.72
CA HIS A 130 9.17 -8.43 -2.98
C HIS A 130 7.86 -9.06 -3.50
N LEU A 131 7.53 -8.82 -4.76
CA LEU A 131 6.37 -9.39 -5.47
C LEU A 131 6.78 -10.27 -6.66
N GLY A 132 8.01 -10.71 -6.65
CA GLY A 132 8.64 -11.56 -7.67
C GLY A 132 10.08 -11.18 -7.92
N SER A 133 10.68 -11.82 -8.93
CA SER A 133 12.07 -11.56 -9.31
C SER A 133 12.22 -10.21 -10.03
N VAL A 134 13.30 -9.50 -9.74
CA VAL A 134 13.69 -8.24 -10.42
C VAL A 134 14.61 -8.48 -11.63
N ARG A 135 14.69 -9.69 -12.12
CA ARG A 135 15.45 -10.06 -13.34
C ARG A 135 14.62 -9.74 -14.58
N ASN A 136 15.31 -9.44 -15.69
CA ASN A 136 14.67 -8.98 -16.93
C ASN A 136 13.65 -9.98 -17.49
N ALA A 137 13.97 -11.27 -17.48
CA ALA A 137 13.11 -12.33 -17.99
C ALA A 137 11.90 -12.66 -17.10
N SER A 138 11.82 -12.10 -15.88
CA SER A 138 10.70 -12.39 -14.95
C SER A 138 9.39 -11.78 -15.42
N PRO A 139 8.29 -12.55 -15.49
CA PRO A 139 6.96 -11.99 -15.74
C PRO A 139 6.43 -11.14 -14.55
N ALA A 140 7.05 -11.29 -13.37
CA ALA A 140 6.67 -10.57 -12.14
C ALA A 140 7.65 -9.45 -11.77
N ASN A 141 8.52 -9.00 -12.68
CA ASN A 141 9.37 -7.84 -12.41
C ASN A 141 8.56 -6.53 -12.43
N PRO A 142 9.05 -5.43 -11.85
CA PRO A 142 8.32 -4.16 -11.83
C PRO A 142 7.90 -3.67 -13.23
N GLY A 143 8.76 -3.83 -14.25
CA GLY A 143 8.46 -3.39 -15.60
C GLY A 143 7.29 -4.16 -16.26
N ARG A 144 7.12 -5.45 -15.95
CA ARG A 144 5.98 -6.26 -16.41
C ARG A 144 4.70 -5.97 -15.62
N ASN A 145 4.82 -5.24 -14.53
CA ASN A 145 3.72 -4.83 -13.65
C ASN A 145 3.45 -3.33 -13.73
N GLY A 146 3.73 -2.72 -14.90
CA GLY A 146 3.30 -1.37 -15.24
C GLY A 146 4.31 -0.25 -14.96
N PHE A 147 5.50 -0.52 -14.42
CA PHE A 147 6.49 0.52 -14.17
C PHE A 147 7.40 0.77 -15.38
N ASP A 148 7.49 2.04 -15.82
CA ASP A 148 8.36 2.48 -16.92
C ASP A 148 9.82 2.51 -16.51
N GLU A 149 10.07 2.88 -15.25
CA GLU A 149 11.39 2.98 -14.63
C GLU A 149 11.43 2.22 -13.31
N TRP A 150 12.55 1.57 -12.98
CA TRP A 150 12.70 0.93 -11.70
C TRP A 150 14.16 0.66 -11.32
N LEU A 151 14.46 0.88 -10.04
CA LEU A 151 15.70 0.51 -9.36
C LEU A 151 15.31 -0.27 -8.10
N SER A 152 15.33 -1.61 -8.17
CA SER A 152 14.63 -2.45 -7.20
C SER A 152 15.45 -3.61 -6.70
N ALA A 153 15.21 -4.00 -5.44
CA ALA A 153 15.70 -5.25 -4.85
C ALA A 153 14.61 -6.33 -4.86
N PRO A 154 14.96 -7.60 -4.98
CA PRO A 154 13.97 -8.71 -4.93
C PRO A 154 13.36 -8.88 -3.53
N ASN A 155 14.03 -8.42 -2.47
CA ASN A 155 13.60 -8.45 -1.07
C ASN A 155 14.34 -7.36 -0.28
N PHE A 156 14.46 -7.52 1.05
CA PHE A 156 15.28 -6.65 1.91
C PHE A 156 16.67 -6.42 1.30
N TYR A 157 17.17 -5.21 1.45
CA TYR A 157 18.51 -4.78 1.08
C TYR A 157 19.08 -3.85 2.15
N ASP A 158 20.35 -4.02 2.44
CA ASP A 158 21.13 -3.27 3.43
C ASP A 158 21.83 -2.05 2.78
N ASN A 159 22.66 -1.35 3.52
CA ASN A 159 23.52 -0.30 3.00
C ASN A 159 24.47 -0.84 1.92
N ASP A 160 24.89 0.01 1.00
CA ASP A 160 25.73 -0.34 -0.15
C ASP A 160 25.19 -1.49 -1.01
N PRO A 161 23.89 -1.50 -1.36
CA PRO A 161 23.26 -2.64 -2.01
C PRO A 161 23.65 -2.81 -3.48
N ILE A 162 23.50 -4.03 -3.99
CA ILE A 162 23.36 -4.26 -5.42
C ILE A 162 21.86 -4.27 -5.72
N LEU A 163 21.41 -3.34 -6.57
CA LEU A 163 20.02 -3.23 -7.01
C LEU A 163 19.88 -3.54 -8.49
N SER A 164 18.68 -3.89 -8.92
CA SER A 164 18.36 -4.10 -10.33
C SER A 164 17.80 -2.82 -10.93
N HIS A 165 18.53 -2.20 -11.84
CA HIS A 165 18.06 -1.11 -12.68
C HIS A 165 17.53 -1.70 -13.98
N ARG A 166 16.23 -1.88 -14.10
CA ARG A 166 15.56 -2.42 -15.27
C ARG A 166 16.17 -3.75 -15.75
N GLY A 167 16.45 -4.65 -14.80
CA GLY A 167 17.05 -5.96 -15.07
C GLY A 167 18.59 -5.99 -15.03
N LYS A 168 19.26 -4.84 -14.99
CA LYS A 168 20.71 -4.75 -14.86
C LYS A 168 21.13 -4.56 -13.41
N ALA A 169 22.01 -5.40 -12.90
CA ALA A 169 22.56 -5.29 -11.57
C ALA A 169 23.52 -4.09 -11.48
N VAL A 170 23.30 -3.22 -10.51
CA VAL A 170 24.10 -2.01 -10.27
C VAL A 170 24.50 -1.96 -8.80
N GLN A 171 25.82 -1.84 -8.54
CA GLN A 171 26.34 -1.59 -7.19
C GLN A 171 26.04 -0.15 -6.81
N MET A 172 25.37 0.04 -5.69
CA MET A 172 25.10 1.34 -5.09
C MET A 172 26.00 1.54 -3.88
N GLN A 173 26.10 2.78 -3.38
CA GLN A 173 26.84 3.12 -2.16
C GLN A 173 26.03 4.09 -1.31
N GLY A 174 26.02 3.87 0.00
CA GLY A 174 25.36 4.71 0.98
C GLY A 174 24.26 3.99 1.78
N GLU A 175 23.52 4.77 2.55
CA GLU A 175 22.41 4.30 3.37
C GLU A 175 21.24 3.87 2.47
N SER A 176 20.62 2.74 2.79
CA SER A 176 19.65 2.05 1.94
C SER A 176 18.42 2.89 1.59
N SER A 177 17.83 3.61 2.56
CA SER A 177 16.63 4.44 2.36
C SER A 177 16.96 5.71 1.56
N ILE A 178 18.13 6.30 1.79
CA ILE A 178 18.63 7.46 1.04
C ILE A 178 18.86 7.09 -0.43
N ILE A 179 19.41 5.91 -0.72
CA ILE A 179 19.58 5.43 -2.10
C ILE A 179 18.26 5.36 -2.83
N ALA A 180 17.23 4.77 -2.22
CA ALA A 180 15.89 4.67 -2.83
C ALA A 180 15.24 6.05 -3.03
N ALA A 181 15.37 6.93 -2.03
CA ALA A 181 14.86 8.30 -2.11
C ALA A 181 15.57 9.11 -3.19
N ASP A 182 16.91 9.05 -3.28
CA ASP A 182 17.68 9.79 -4.27
C ASP A 182 17.37 9.36 -5.70
N ALA A 183 17.25 8.06 -5.94
CA ALA A 183 16.86 7.54 -7.25
C ALA A 183 15.44 8.03 -7.65
N ALA A 184 14.50 8.04 -6.71
CA ALA A 184 13.16 8.57 -6.93
C ALA A 184 13.19 10.08 -7.21
N ILE A 185 13.95 10.84 -6.43
CA ILE A 185 14.12 12.29 -6.58
C ILE A 185 14.70 12.65 -7.94
N ASP A 186 15.75 11.97 -8.38
CA ASP A 186 16.36 12.25 -9.68
C ASP A 186 15.43 11.95 -10.84
N TRP A 187 14.64 10.88 -10.72
CA TRP A 187 13.60 10.57 -11.70
C TRP A 187 12.48 11.63 -11.70
N MET A 188 11.96 12.00 -10.51
CA MET A 188 10.89 13.01 -10.37
C MET A 188 11.31 14.39 -10.90
N LYS A 189 12.56 14.82 -10.69
CA LYS A 189 13.11 16.06 -11.27
C LYS A 189 12.96 16.11 -12.79
N GLY A 190 13.20 14.98 -13.46
CA GLY A 190 13.02 14.86 -14.90
C GLY A 190 11.56 14.96 -15.33
N LYS A 191 10.61 14.42 -14.55
CA LYS A 191 9.18 14.39 -14.88
C LYS A 191 8.48 15.70 -14.58
N ALA A 192 8.77 16.33 -13.45
CA ALA A 192 8.19 17.62 -13.05
C ALA A 192 8.42 18.70 -14.11
N LYS A 193 9.61 18.74 -14.74
CA LYS A 193 9.92 19.66 -15.84
C LYS A 193 9.03 19.48 -17.07
N GLY A 194 8.54 18.27 -17.32
CA GLY A 194 7.70 17.93 -18.48
C GLY A 194 6.22 18.20 -18.27
N GLY A 195 5.77 18.54 -17.08
CA GLY A 195 4.35 18.78 -16.76
C GLY A 195 3.44 17.54 -16.86
N GLN A 196 4.03 16.35 -17.04
CA GLN A 196 3.30 15.09 -17.08
C GLN A 196 3.12 14.52 -15.67
N PRO A 197 1.90 14.09 -15.29
CA PRO A 197 1.69 13.51 -13.97
C PRO A 197 2.50 12.23 -13.80
N PHE A 198 3.06 12.03 -12.62
CA PHE A 198 3.88 10.86 -12.31
C PHE A 198 3.35 10.06 -11.11
N PHE A 199 3.61 8.77 -11.14
CA PHE A 199 3.38 7.84 -10.06
C PHE A 199 4.71 7.19 -9.66
N ALA A 200 5.20 7.50 -8.48
CA ALA A 200 6.40 6.92 -7.88
C ALA A 200 6.05 6.03 -6.68
N VAL A 201 6.63 4.85 -6.64
CA VAL A 201 6.59 3.95 -5.48
C VAL A 201 7.98 3.89 -4.89
N VAL A 202 8.13 4.28 -3.62
CA VAL A 202 9.39 4.29 -2.88
C VAL A 202 9.24 3.39 -1.67
N TRP A 203 9.68 2.15 -1.79
CA TRP A 203 9.58 1.13 -0.75
C TRP A 203 10.93 0.86 -0.12
N PHE A 204 11.10 1.34 1.10
CA PHE A 204 12.34 1.17 1.84
C PHE A 204 12.62 -0.29 2.21
N GLY A 205 13.89 -0.61 2.46
CA GLY A 205 14.29 -1.86 3.09
C GLY A 205 14.29 -1.77 4.61
N SER A 206 14.35 -0.56 5.16
CA SER A 206 14.40 -0.28 6.60
C SER A 206 13.00 -0.18 7.22
N PRO A 207 12.88 -0.49 8.53
CA PRO A 207 13.88 -1.02 9.45
C PRO A 207 13.88 -2.56 9.57
N HIS A 208 13.82 -3.32 8.46
CA HIS A 208 13.85 -4.79 8.47
C HIS A 208 15.19 -5.33 8.96
N SER A 209 15.17 -6.42 9.72
CA SER A 209 16.39 -7.08 10.19
C SER A 209 17.18 -7.76 9.05
N PRO A 210 18.54 -7.83 9.12
CA PRO A 210 19.42 -7.39 10.21
C PRO A 210 19.57 -5.86 10.23
N HIS A 211 19.62 -5.27 11.44
CA HIS A 211 19.70 -3.82 11.60
C HIS A 211 21.14 -3.33 11.50
N ARG A 212 21.40 -2.37 10.61
CA ARG A 212 22.72 -1.80 10.33
C ARG A 212 22.63 -0.30 10.02
N ALA A 213 22.16 0.48 11.00
CA ALA A 213 22.14 1.92 10.85
C ALA A 213 23.55 2.48 10.61
N VAL A 214 23.65 3.49 9.75
CA VAL A 214 24.88 4.27 9.57
C VAL A 214 25.26 4.96 10.88
N GLU A 215 26.55 5.26 11.06
CA GLU A 215 27.05 5.76 12.34
C GLU A 215 26.41 7.08 12.74
N GLU A 216 26.13 7.95 11.79
CA GLU A 216 25.46 9.23 12.01
C GLU A 216 24.13 9.07 12.75
N ASP A 217 23.28 8.15 12.28
CA ASP A 217 21.96 7.89 12.87
C ASP A 217 22.04 7.06 14.16
N ARG A 218 22.95 6.08 14.18
CA ARG A 218 23.15 5.21 15.35
C ARG A 218 23.61 5.99 16.60
N LYS A 219 24.52 6.96 16.43
CA LYS A 219 25.04 7.79 17.52
C LYS A 219 24.00 8.63 18.24
N LEU A 220 22.86 8.88 17.63
CA LEU A 220 21.75 9.58 18.29
C LEU A 220 21.15 8.79 19.46
N TYR A 221 21.53 7.51 19.59
CA TYR A 221 20.98 6.51 20.52
C TYR A 221 22.08 5.77 21.30
N ASP A 222 23.24 6.41 21.55
CA ASP A 222 24.39 5.77 22.23
C ASP A 222 24.08 5.32 23.68
N ASP A 223 23.03 5.89 24.29
CA ASP A 223 22.49 5.52 25.60
C ASP A 223 21.61 4.26 25.59
N GLN A 224 21.28 3.74 24.41
CA GLN A 224 20.39 2.58 24.26
C GLN A 224 21.18 1.26 24.10
N PRO A 225 20.58 0.09 24.37
CA PRO A 225 21.17 -1.19 24.00
C PRO A 225 21.52 -1.28 22.51
N LYS A 226 22.66 -1.90 22.18
CA LYS A 226 23.22 -1.91 20.81
C LYS A 226 22.20 -2.32 19.73
N ALA A 227 21.35 -3.29 19.98
CA ALA A 227 20.31 -3.72 19.02
C ALA A 227 19.29 -2.59 18.74
N LEU A 228 18.93 -1.83 19.78
CA LEU A 228 18.02 -0.70 19.67
C LEU A 228 18.70 0.52 19.04
N GLN A 229 20.02 0.74 19.28
CA GLN A 229 20.75 1.78 18.59
C GLN A 229 20.65 1.64 17.06
N HIS A 230 20.82 0.42 16.56
CA HIS A 230 20.73 0.15 15.13
C HIS A 230 19.30 0.25 14.62
N PHE A 231 18.32 -0.34 15.32
CA PHE A 231 16.92 -0.27 14.91
C PHE A 231 16.40 1.19 14.89
N TYR A 232 16.63 1.94 15.96
CA TYR A 232 16.21 3.36 16.04
C TYR A 232 16.94 4.22 15.02
N GLY A 233 18.23 3.94 14.80
CA GLY A 233 19.02 4.62 13.78
C GLY A 233 18.50 4.38 12.38
N GLU A 234 18.06 3.16 12.03
CA GLU A 234 17.43 2.88 10.73
C GLU A 234 16.08 3.61 10.55
N VAL A 235 15.25 3.69 11.61
CA VAL A 235 14.02 4.48 11.55
C VAL A 235 14.32 5.96 11.33
N THR A 236 15.37 6.50 11.98
CA THR A 236 15.81 7.91 11.77
C THR A 236 16.40 8.13 10.37
N GLY A 237 17.19 7.18 9.85
CA GLY A 237 17.70 7.24 8.47
C GLY A 237 16.57 7.27 7.45
N MET A 238 15.54 6.44 7.66
CA MET A 238 14.34 6.42 6.85
C MET A 238 13.53 7.74 6.97
N ASP A 239 13.43 8.32 8.17
CA ASP A 239 12.81 9.64 8.38
C ASP A 239 13.53 10.73 7.58
N ARG A 240 14.87 10.73 7.56
CA ARG A 240 15.66 11.65 6.74
C ARG A 240 15.40 11.46 5.24
N ALA A 241 15.30 10.21 4.79
CA ALA A 241 15.00 9.89 3.40
C ALA A 241 13.59 10.38 3.01
N PHE A 242 12.59 10.19 3.87
CA PHE A 242 11.25 10.71 3.69
C PHE A 242 11.23 12.26 3.65
N GLY A 243 11.92 12.90 4.58
CA GLY A 243 12.08 14.36 4.60
C GLY A 243 12.69 14.90 3.32
N LYS A 244 13.69 14.20 2.76
CA LYS A 244 14.33 14.55 1.50
C LYS A 244 13.38 14.49 0.31
N LEU A 245 12.54 13.44 0.23
CA LEU A 245 11.46 13.34 -0.77
C LEU A 245 10.47 14.50 -0.64
N ARG A 246 9.98 14.74 0.56
CA ARG A 246 9.00 15.78 0.87
C ARG A 246 9.52 17.19 0.53
N ASN A 247 10.74 17.52 0.91
CA ASN A 247 11.36 18.81 0.61
C ASN A 247 11.59 19.00 -0.89
N THR A 248 12.04 17.96 -1.59
CA THR A 248 12.23 18.00 -3.05
C THR A 248 10.93 18.29 -3.79
N LEU A 249 9.80 17.76 -3.37
CA LEU A 249 8.50 18.09 -3.98
C LEU A 249 8.17 19.59 -3.84
N GLY A 250 8.57 20.21 -2.72
CA GLY A 250 8.50 21.67 -2.50
C GLY A 250 9.42 22.44 -3.44
N ASP A 251 10.69 22.06 -3.51
CA ASP A 251 11.71 22.69 -4.36
C ASP A 251 11.35 22.61 -5.85
N LEU A 252 10.67 21.55 -6.26
CA LEU A 252 10.16 21.37 -7.63
C LEU A 252 8.88 22.16 -7.90
N GLY A 253 8.25 22.76 -6.88
CA GLY A 253 6.99 23.49 -6.99
C GLY A 253 5.78 22.60 -7.29
N VAL A 254 5.86 21.29 -6.99
CA VAL A 254 4.78 20.33 -7.28
C VAL A 254 4.09 19.79 -6.03
N ARG A 255 4.57 20.14 -4.82
CA ARG A 255 4.06 19.60 -3.56
C ARG A 255 2.56 19.79 -3.39
N ASP A 256 2.03 20.97 -3.73
CA ASP A 256 0.63 21.30 -3.52
C ASP A 256 -0.30 20.33 -4.24
N ASN A 257 0.05 19.93 -5.47
CA ASN A 257 -0.70 18.95 -6.25
C ASN A 257 0.02 17.60 -6.34
N THR A 258 0.56 17.12 -5.22
CA THR A 258 1.15 15.79 -5.07
C THR A 258 0.53 15.09 -3.88
N ILE A 259 0.06 13.87 -4.10
CA ILE A 259 -0.34 12.93 -3.04
C ILE A 259 0.93 12.25 -2.57
N LEU A 260 1.40 12.59 -1.37
CA LEU A 260 2.48 11.89 -0.68
C LEU A 260 1.85 11.01 0.41
N TRP A 261 1.78 9.70 0.18
CA TRP A 261 1.14 8.75 1.08
C TRP A 261 2.16 7.77 1.64
N TYR A 262 2.32 7.79 2.96
CA TYR A 262 3.21 6.92 3.70
C TYR A 262 2.44 5.87 4.50
N CYS A 263 2.96 4.63 4.57
CA CYS A 263 2.55 3.60 5.52
C CYS A 263 3.69 2.57 5.74
N SER A 264 3.50 1.61 6.65
CA SER A 264 4.35 0.42 6.75
C SER A 264 3.66 -0.81 6.15
N ASP A 265 4.43 -1.85 5.83
CA ASP A 265 3.92 -3.07 5.20
C ASP A 265 3.41 -4.11 6.21
N ASN A 266 3.80 -4.06 7.45
CA ASN A 266 3.24 -4.84 8.56
C ASN A 266 3.62 -4.22 9.90
N GLY A 267 2.98 -4.71 10.98
CA GLY A 267 3.23 -4.23 12.31
C GLY A 267 4.62 -4.57 12.87
N ALA A 268 4.84 -4.16 14.11
CA ALA A 268 6.12 -4.10 14.79
C ALA A 268 6.90 -5.42 14.80
N LEU A 269 8.21 -5.32 14.67
CA LEU A 269 9.14 -6.43 14.90
C LEU A 269 9.11 -6.86 16.37
N PRO A 270 9.16 -8.18 16.64
CA PRO A 270 9.34 -8.64 18.02
C PRO A 270 10.70 -8.18 18.58
N LYS A 271 10.74 -7.85 19.86
CA LYS A 271 11.93 -7.48 20.67
C LYS A 271 12.48 -6.08 20.48
N VAL A 272 12.35 -5.47 19.30
CA VAL A 272 12.94 -4.15 18.99
C VAL A 272 11.88 -3.11 18.64
N GLY A 273 10.82 -3.50 17.94
CA GLY A 273 9.74 -2.60 17.52
C GLY A 273 8.66 -2.43 18.59
N SER A 274 7.92 -1.34 18.47
CA SER A 274 6.82 -0.96 19.36
C SER A 274 5.46 -1.11 18.67
N THR A 275 4.55 -1.85 19.29
CA THR A 275 3.15 -1.98 18.84
C THR A 275 2.25 -0.85 19.36
N GLY A 276 2.77 0.06 20.19
CA GLY A 276 1.94 1.03 20.92
C GLY A 276 0.98 0.41 21.92
N GLY A 277 1.30 -0.79 22.45
CA GLY A 277 0.47 -1.54 23.40
C GLY A 277 -0.52 -2.52 22.77
N ALA A 278 -0.63 -2.58 21.43
CA ALA A 278 -1.48 -3.55 20.74
C ALA A 278 -0.92 -4.98 20.88
N ARG A 279 -1.82 -5.98 20.93
CA ARG A 279 -1.48 -7.39 21.05
C ARG A 279 -0.81 -7.94 19.79
N GLY A 280 0.16 -8.82 19.96
CA GLY A 280 0.86 -9.48 18.87
C GLY A 280 1.97 -8.61 18.27
N ASN A 281 2.47 -9.03 17.12
CA ASN A 281 3.52 -8.36 16.35
C ASN A 281 3.54 -8.96 14.93
N LYS A 282 4.51 -8.58 14.08
CA LYS A 282 4.74 -9.16 12.74
C LYS A 282 4.44 -10.66 12.70
N GLY A 283 3.66 -11.11 11.74
CA GLY A 283 3.23 -12.51 11.60
C GLY A 283 1.98 -12.88 12.39
N LYS A 284 1.33 -11.95 13.10
CA LYS A 284 0.09 -12.17 13.85
C LYS A 284 -1.05 -11.30 13.33
N VAL A 285 -2.27 -11.86 13.31
CA VAL A 285 -3.49 -11.16 12.84
C VAL A 285 -4.10 -10.25 13.91
N TYR A 286 -3.51 -10.19 15.10
CA TYR A 286 -3.83 -9.18 16.11
C TYR A 286 -3.29 -7.80 15.69
N ASP A 287 -3.83 -6.75 16.29
CA ASP A 287 -3.52 -5.36 15.89
C ASP A 287 -2.02 -5.03 15.92
N GLY A 288 -1.24 -5.59 16.85
CA GLY A 288 0.22 -5.39 16.87
C GLY A 288 0.97 -5.91 15.62
N GLY A 289 0.35 -6.81 14.86
CA GLY A 289 0.90 -7.29 13.57
C GLY A 289 0.28 -6.64 12.34
N LEU A 290 -0.86 -5.95 12.49
CA LEU A 290 -1.63 -5.37 11.38
C LEU A 290 -1.68 -3.84 11.42
N LEU A 291 -1.76 -3.22 12.60
CA LEU A 291 -1.84 -1.78 12.75
C LEU A 291 -0.47 -1.16 12.44
N VAL A 292 -0.46 -0.19 11.52
CA VAL A 292 0.76 0.45 11.02
C VAL A 292 0.60 1.98 11.01
N PRO A 293 1.71 2.75 11.10
CA PRO A 293 1.64 4.19 10.92
C PRO A 293 1.24 4.53 9.49
N ALA A 294 0.41 5.57 9.31
CA ALA A 294 0.08 6.09 7.99
C ALA A 294 -0.21 7.58 8.01
N ILE A 295 0.27 8.27 6.97
CA ILE A 295 0.12 9.72 6.77
C ILE A 295 -0.15 9.98 5.29
N LEU A 296 -1.05 10.92 5.00
CA LEU A 296 -1.30 11.40 3.65
C LEU A 296 -1.19 12.92 3.62
N GLU A 297 -0.24 13.45 2.86
CA GLU A 297 -0.15 14.86 2.52
C GLU A 297 -0.68 15.11 1.11
N TRP A 298 -1.52 16.11 0.95
CA TRP A 298 -1.98 16.64 -0.32
C TRP A 298 -2.50 18.06 -0.11
N PRO A 299 -1.62 19.08 -0.04
CA PRO A 299 -1.99 20.40 0.42
C PRO A 299 -3.14 21.04 -0.36
N ALA A 300 -3.22 20.85 -1.69
CA ALA A 300 -4.32 21.38 -2.49
C ALA A 300 -5.70 20.83 -2.09
N ARG A 301 -5.77 19.62 -1.52
CA ARG A 301 -7.05 18.97 -1.15
C ARG A 301 -7.22 18.81 0.36
N ILE A 302 -6.14 18.84 1.11
CA ILE A 302 -6.11 18.80 2.59
C ILE A 302 -5.41 20.06 3.10
N PRO A 303 -6.06 21.24 2.97
CA PRO A 303 -5.42 22.51 3.35
C PRO A 303 -5.33 22.71 4.86
N GLN A 304 -6.06 21.91 5.63
CA GLN A 304 -6.03 21.93 7.09
C GLN A 304 -5.66 20.54 7.61
N PRO A 305 -4.68 20.45 8.51
CA PRO A 305 -4.26 19.19 9.09
C PRO A 305 -5.39 18.59 9.93
N ARG A 306 -5.48 17.26 9.91
CA ARG A 306 -6.44 16.51 10.74
C ARG A 306 -6.00 15.07 10.98
N SER A 307 -6.61 14.42 11.96
CA SER A 307 -6.49 12.97 12.13
C SER A 307 -7.84 12.28 11.90
N THR A 308 -7.78 10.99 11.67
CA THR A 308 -8.97 10.14 11.55
C THR A 308 -8.78 8.83 12.29
N SER A 309 -9.81 8.43 13.04
CA SER A 309 -9.91 7.12 13.68
C SER A 309 -10.69 6.09 12.83
N VAL A 310 -11.13 6.45 11.63
CA VAL A 310 -11.76 5.52 10.69
C VAL A 310 -10.76 4.44 10.33
N ARG A 311 -11.17 3.18 10.47
CA ARG A 311 -10.32 2.04 10.15
C ARG A 311 -10.18 1.88 8.65
N CYS A 312 -8.97 2.01 8.15
CA CYS A 312 -8.59 1.90 6.74
C CYS A 312 -7.51 0.82 6.59
N ASN A 313 -7.33 0.30 5.39
CA ASN A 313 -6.25 -0.64 5.15
C ASN A 313 -5.55 -0.43 3.79
N THR A 314 -4.46 -1.14 3.56
CA THR A 314 -3.65 -1.01 2.35
C THR A 314 -4.39 -1.39 1.06
N CYS A 315 -5.46 -2.20 1.11
CA CYS A 315 -6.32 -2.45 -0.05
C CYS A 315 -7.07 -1.19 -0.51
N ASP A 316 -7.28 -0.22 0.37
CA ASP A 316 -8.04 1.00 0.07
C ASP A 316 -7.25 1.98 -0.82
N ILE A 317 -5.93 1.87 -0.85
CA ILE A 317 -5.05 2.76 -1.64
C ILE A 317 -5.42 2.69 -3.13
N TYR A 318 -5.55 1.49 -3.67
CA TYR A 318 -5.86 1.25 -5.08
C TYR A 318 -7.17 1.92 -5.54
N PRO A 319 -8.36 1.61 -4.98
CA PRO A 319 -9.61 2.24 -5.40
C PRO A 319 -9.64 3.74 -5.12
N THR A 320 -8.97 4.21 -4.08
CA THR A 320 -8.88 5.64 -3.76
C THR A 320 -8.14 6.41 -4.85
N LEU A 321 -6.98 5.94 -5.25
CA LEU A 321 -6.18 6.61 -6.28
C LEU A 321 -6.84 6.53 -7.64
N LEU A 322 -7.49 5.41 -8.00
CA LEU A 322 -8.25 5.32 -9.26
C LEU A 322 -9.42 6.31 -9.29
N GLU A 323 -10.16 6.46 -8.19
CA GLU A 323 -11.26 7.43 -8.11
C GLU A 323 -10.75 8.86 -8.24
N ILE A 324 -9.65 9.21 -7.54
CA ILE A 324 -9.04 10.56 -7.61
C ILE A 324 -8.67 10.93 -9.04
N VAL A 325 -8.09 10.01 -9.79
CA VAL A 325 -7.61 10.29 -11.15
C VAL A 325 -8.66 10.04 -12.25
N GLY A 326 -9.85 9.54 -11.86
CA GLY A 326 -10.90 9.19 -12.79
C GLY A 326 -10.56 7.97 -13.67
N ALA A 327 -9.65 7.10 -13.21
CA ALA A 327 -9.23 5.92 -13.94
C ALA A 327 -10.10 4.70 -13.60
N ARG A 328 -10.21 3.79 -14.57
CA ARG A 328 -10.83 2.47 -14.39
C ARG A 328 -9.95 1.43 -15.07
N ALA A 329 -9.67 0.35 -14.39
CA ALA A 329 -9.03 -0.79 -15.01
C ALA A 329 -10.08 -1.64 -15.76
N GLU A 330 -9.82 -1.97 -17.02
CA GLU A 330 -10.63 -2.93 -17.74
C GLU A 330 -10.51 -4.32 -17.09
N ARG A 331 -11.63 -5.04 -16.96
CA ARG A 331 -11.68 -6.38 -16.35
C ARG A 331 -11.11 -6.45 -14.93
N GLN A 332 -11.35 -5.38 -14.14
CA GLN A 332 -10.91 -5.32 -12.74
C GLN A 332 -11.57 -6.45 -11.92
N PRO A 333 -10.80 -7.38 -11.35
CA PRO A 333 -11.35 -8.34 -10.38
C PRO A 333 -11.90 -7.64 -9.13
N GLY A 334 -12.83 -8.29 -8.43
CA GLY A 334 -13.46 -7.72 -7.24
C GLY A 334 -12.47 -7.24 -6.20
N LEU A 335 -12.63 -5.98 -5.76
CA LEU A 335 -11.77 -5.30 -4.78
C LEU A 335 -12.24 -5.57 -3.34
N ASP A 336 -11.29 -5.79 -2.42
CA ASP A 336 -11.54 -5.80 -0.98
C ASP A 336 -11.52 -4.38 -0.40
N GLY A 337 -10.70 -3.52 -0.95
CA GLY A 337 -10.62 -2.11 -0.58
C GLY A 337 -11.87 -1.31 -0.97
N GLU A 338 -12.03 -0.17 -0.34
CA GLU A 338 -12.97 0.88 -0.73
C GLU A 338 -12.26 2.22 -0.88
N SER A 339 -12.85 3.11 -1.66
CA SER A 339 -12.27 4.45 -1.84
C SER A 339 -12.41 5.30 -0.58
N LEU A 340 -11.31 5.93 -0.19
CA LEU A 340 -11.22 6.84 0.93
C LEU A 340 -11.40 8.32 0.52
N VAL A 341 -11.84 8.60 -0.70
CA VAL A 341 -12.02 9.98 -1.21
C VAL A 341 -12.95 10.78 -0.29
N GLY A 342 -14.08 10.20 0.15
CA GLY A 342 -14.98 10.85 1.09
C GLY A 342 -14.32 11.18 2.43
N LEU A 343 -13.44 10.30 2.93
CA LEU A 343 -12.65 10.53 4.14
C LEU A 343 -11.58 11.61 3.93
N ILE A 344 -10.87 11.57 2.80
CA ILE A 344 -9.87 12.58 2.40
C ILE A 344 -10.53 13.95 2.27
N ASP A 345 -11.76 14.05 1.80
CA ASP A 345 -12.52 15.29 1.70
C ASP A 345 -13.14 15.74 3.03
N GLY A 346 -13.05 14.96 4.09
CA GLY A 346 -13.73 15.23 5.37
C GLY A 346 -15.26 15.10 5.31
N LYS A 347 -15.79 14.35 4.33
CA LYS A 347 -17.23 14.13 4.10
C LYS A 347 -17.71 12.77 4.61
N ALA A 348 -16.80 11.89 4.99
CA ALA A 348 -17.11 10.59 5.58
C ALA A 348 -16.35 10.39 6.88
N ASP A 349 -16.99 9.76 7.84
CA ASP A 349 -16.50 9.48 9.19
C ASP A 349 -16.60 7.98 9.54
N ALA A 350 -16.99 7.15 8.59
CA ALA A 350 -17.14 5.72 8.78
C ALA A 350 -16.76 4.94 7.50
N ARG A 351 -16.34 3.71 7.70
CA ARG A 351 -16.15 2.71 6.64
C ARG A 351 -17.46 2.01 6.32
N ARG A 352 -17.67 1.68 5.04
CA ARG A 352 -18.89 1.01 4.55
C ARG A 352 -18.76 -0.50 4.47
N LYS A 353 -17.55 -0.99 4.18
CA LYS A 353 -17.27 -2.43 3.99
C LYS A 353 -16.47 -2.97 5.17
N PRO A 354 -16.79 -4.16 5.70
CA PRO A 354 -15.92 -4.85 6.64
C PRO A 354 -14.52 -5.12 6.04
N MET A 355 -13.50 -5.23 6.89
CA MET A 355 -12.14 -5.57 6.50
C MET A 355 -11.83 -7.01 6.88
N GLY A 356 -11.53 -7.85 5.91
CA GLY A 356 -11.09 -9.22 6.14
C GLY A 356 -9.57 -9.34 6.17
N PHE A 357 -9.06 -10.19 7.06
CA PHE A 357 -7.64 -10.53 7.20
C PHE A 357 -7.49 -12.05 7.25
N TRP A 358 -6.47 -12.58 6.60
CA TRP A 358 -6.22 -14.02 6.64
C TRP A 358 -4.74 -14.35 6.48
N ASP A 359 -4.10 -14.72 7.57
CA ASP A 359 -2.78 -15.33 7.57
C ASP A 359 -2.91 -16.83 7.26
N TYR A 360 -2.78 -17.18 5.97
CA TYR A 360 -2.87 -18.56 5.51
C TYR A 360 -1.69 -19.39 6.00
N THR A 361 -1.95 -20.65 6.37
CA THR A 361 -0.89 -21.56 6.80
C THR A 361 -0.09 -22.05 5.60
N ALA A 362 0.97 -21.35 5.29
CA ALA A 362 1.95 -21.72 4.26
C ALA A 362 3.37 -21.36 4.75
N PRO A 363 4.42 -22.07 4.28
CA PRO A 363 5.79 -21.61 4.47
C PRO A 363 6.05 -20.36 3.62
N GLY A 364 6.98 -19.49 4.04
CA GLY A 364 7.52 -18.44 3.19
C GLY A 364 8.48 -19.00 2.12
N ILE A 365 8.74 -18.21 1.10
CA ILE A 365 9.73 -18.51 0.06
C ILE A 365 10.99 -17.69 0.34
N GLY A 366 12.10 -18.37 0.65
CA GLY A 366 13.37 -17.69 0.88
C GLY A 366 13.82 -16.89 -0.34
N THR A 367 14.11 -15.61 -0.11
CA THR A 367 14.56 -14.68 -1.15
C THR A 367 15.83 -13.96 -0.66
N PRO A 368 17.01 -14.62 -0.74
CA PRO A 368 18.27 -14.05 -0.29
C PRO A 368 18.76 -12.96 -1.26
N SER A 369 18.21 -11.76 -1.10
CA SER A 369 18.34 -10.61 -2.02
C SER A 369 19.80 -10.31 -2.36
N ALA A 370 20.66 -10.16 -1.35
CA ALA A 370 22.07 -9.80 -1.56
C ALA A 370 22.80 -10.85 -2.41
N ALA A 371 22.61 -12.14 -2.11
CA ALA A 371 23.25 -13.23 -2.88
C ALA A 371 22.74 -13.25 -4.33
N TRP A 372 21.41 -13.20 -4.54
CA TRP A 372 20.83 -13.23 -5.87
C TRP A 372 21.25 -12.04 -6.74
N MET A 373 21.43 -10.86 -6.12
CA MET A 373 21.90 -9.68 -6.84
C MET A 373 23.40 -9.71 -7.13
N ALA A 374 24.20 -10.29 -6.23
CA ALA A 374 25.63 -10.53 -6.48
C ALA A 374 25.85 -11.53 -7.62
N ASP A 375 25.10 -12.64 -7.64
CA ASP A 375 25.15 -13.62 -8.72
C ASP A 375 24.78 -13.00 -10.07
N LEU A 376 23.73 -12.16 -10.10
CA LEU A 376 23.30 -11.46 -11.29
C LEU A 376 24.39 -10.49 -11.80
N LEU A 377 24.99 -9.72 -10.90
CA LEU A 377 26.07 -8.80 -11.24
C LEU A 377 27.26 -9.56 -11.85
N GLN A 378 27.68 -10.66 -11.22
CA GLN A 378 28.77 -11.50 -11.73
C GLN A 378 28.46 -12.09 -13.13
N ALA A 379 27.25 -12.61 -13.32
CA ALA A 379 26.83 -13.15 -14.61
C ALA A 379 26.85 -12.07 -15.70
N GLN A 380 26.33 -10.89 -15.41
CA GLN A 380 26.29 -9.77 -16.37
C GLN A 380 27.68 -9.20 -16.67
N GLN A 381 28.59 -9.16 -15.72
CA GLN A 381 30.01 -8.82 -15.96
C GLN A 381 30.72 -9.83 -16.86
N ALA A 382 30.29 -11.09 -16.81
CA ALA A 382 30.78 -12.14 -17.70
C ALA A 382 30.08 -12.16 -19.09
N GLY A 383 29.20 -11.19 -19.38
CA GLY A 383 28.46 -11.09 -20.64
C GLY A 383 27.22 -11.96 -20.76
N GLY A 384 26.77 -12.56 -19.65
CA GLY A 384 25.55 -13.39 -19.57
C GLY A 384 24.39 -12.68 -18.88
N ASP A 385 23.34 -13.45 -18.58
CA ASP A 385 22.21 -13.05 -17.73
C ASP A 385 21.72 -14.28 -16.96
N LEU A 386 20.84 -14.11 -15.99
CA LEU A 386 20.27 -15.20 -15.21
C LEU A 386 18.74 -15.21 -15.31
N ASP A 387 18.16 -16.40 -15.47
CA ASP A 387 16.74 -16.64 -15.39
C ASP A 387 16.21 -16.42 -13.96
N PRO A 388 14.94 -16.04 -13.80
CA PRO A 388 14.30 -15.97 -12.50
C PRO A 388 14.41 -17.29 -11.72
N HIS A 389 14.51 -17.19 -10.40
CA HIS A 389 14.61 -18.38 -9.55
C HIS A 389 13.32 -19.22 -9.67
N PRO A 390 13.38 -20.55 -9.93
CA PRO A 390 12.22 -21.39 -10.20
C PRO A 390 11.13 -21.33 -9.09
N SER A 391 11.53 -21.25 -7.82
CA SER A 391 10.59 -21.19 -6.68
C SER A 391 9.68 -19.96 -6.72
N SER A 392 10.21 -18.80 -7.17
CA SER A 392 9.42 -17.58 -7.28
C SER A 392 8.48 -17.57 -8.49
N GLN A 393 8.79 -18.29 -9.54
CA GLN A 393 7.91 -18.43 -10.70
C GLN A 393 6.73 -19.37 -10.45
N LYS A 394 7.01 -20.58 -9.94
CA LYS A 394 6.00 -21.62 -9.74
C LYS A 394 4.88 -21.18 -8.77
N ALA A 395 5.19 -20.37 -7.77
CA ALA A 395 4.21 -19.89 -6.81
C ALA A 395 3.19 -18.89 -7.42
N ALA A 396 3.44 -18.36 -8.63
CA ALA A 396 2.50 -17.50 -9.35
C ALA A 396 1.46 -18.29 -10.15
N ASP A 397 1.64 -19.61 -10.32
CA ASP A 397 0.74 -20.45 -11.07
C ASP A 397 -0.63 -20.61 -10.38
N LEU A 398 -1.67 -20.88 -11.17
CA LEU A 398 -2.95 -21.27 -10.64
C LEU A 398 -2.87 -22.63 -9.94
N PRO A 399 -3.59 -22.83 -8.83
CA PRO A 399 -3.49 -24.05 -8.06
C PRO A 399 -4.07 -25.26 -8.80
N SER A 400 -3.32 -26.37 -8.77
CA SER A 400 -3.79 -27.67 -9.25
C SER A 400 -3.31 -28.76 -8.25
N PRO A 401 -4.23 -29.43 -7.51
CA PRO A 401 -5.69 -29.26 -7.52
C PRO A 401 -6.17 -27.92 -6.90
N LYS A 402 -7.42 -27.55 -7.15
CA LYS A 402 -8.05 -26.38 -6.55
C LYS A 402 -8.18 -26.50 -5.03
N TYR A 403 -8.14 -25.35 -4.35
CA TYR A 403 -8.41 -25.26 -2.91
C TYR A 403 -9.89 -25.51 -2.60
N PRO A 404 -10.24 -26.28 -1.55
CA PRO A 404 -11.62 -26.44 -1.11
C PRO A 404 -12.22 -25.09 -0.65
N LEU A 405 -13.47 -24.82 -1.06
CA LEU A 405 -14.15 -23.55 -0.76
C LEU A 405 -14.62 -23.41 0.71
N ASP A 406 -14.51 -24.48 1.48
CA ASP A 406 -14.94 -24.59 2.89
C ASP A 406 -13.76 -24.83 3.86
N SER A 407 -12.52 -24.73 3.37
CA SER A 407 -11.30 -24.97 4.16
C SER A 407 -10.47 -23.71 4.27
N PHE A 408 -10.35 -23.18 5.50
CA PHE A 408 -9.69 -21.89 5.78
C PHE A 408 -8.61 -22.06 6.87
N PRO A 409 -7.47 -22.73 6.56
CA PRO A 409 -6.40 -22.97 7.56
C PRO A 409 -5.69 -21.66 7.93
N GLY A 410 -5.24 -21.60 9.18
CA GLY A 410 -4.51 -20.46 9.71
C GLY A 410 -5.37 -19.55 10.57
N HIS A 411 -4.98 -18.28 10.63
CA HIS A 411 -5.62 -17.27 11.45
C HIS A 411 -6.28 -16.22 10.56
N SER A 412 -7.61 -16.12 10.63
CA SER A 412 -8.36 -15.09 9.92
C SER A 412 -9.13 -14.20 10.90
N ALA A 413 -9.41 -12.97 10.49
CA ALA A 413 -10.23 -12.03 11.25
C ALA A 413 -11.08 -11.17 10.32
N LEU A 414 -12.17 -10.63 10.88
CA LEU A 414 -13.00 -9.61 10.24
C LEU A 414 -13.18 -8.46 11.20
N ILE A 415 -12.96 -7.24 10.71
CA ILE A 415 -13.31 -6.00 11.41
C ILE A 415 -14.54 -5.42 10.74
N ASP A 416 -15.62 -5.20 11.52
CA ASP A 416 -16.83 -4.51 11.11
C ASP A 416 -17.20 -3.45 12.17
N GLY A 417 -17.10 -2.18 11.81
CA GLY A 417 -17.15 -1.08 12.78
C GLY A 417 -16.04 -1.20 13.83
N ASP A 418 -16.41 -1.29 15.09
CA ASP A 418 -15.50 -1.44 16.23
C ASP A 418 -15.23 -2.91 16.62
N TRP A 419 -15.89 -3.83 15.97
CA TRP A 419 -15.84 -5.24 16.36
C TRP A 419 -14.88 -6.04 15.51
N LYS A 420 -14.01 -6.80 16.16
CA LYS A 420 -13.06 -7.71 15.49
C LYS A 420 -13.30 -9.15 15.95
N LEU A 421 -13.73 -9.98 15.00
CA LEU A 421 -13.90 -11.41 15.19
C LEU A 421 -12.70 -12.16 14.62
N HIS A 422 -12.06 -12.98 15.44
CA HIS A 422 -10.99 -13.89 15.02
C HIS A 422 -11.51 -15.30 14.85
N ARG A 423 -11.02 -15.98 13.82
CA ARG A 423 -11.15 -17.40 13.56
C ARG A 423 -9.76 -18.00 13.49
N ILE A 424 -9.42 -18.86 14.45
CA ILE A 424 -8.08 -19.44 14.59
C ILE A 424 -8.17 -20.94 14.40
N GLN A 425 -7.53 -21.45 13.33
CA GLN A 425 -7.40 -22.88 13.08
C GLN A 425 -5.94 -23.29 13.28
N GLY A 426 -5.65 -23.89 14.42
CA GLY A 426 -4.33 -24.40 14.77
C GLY A 426 -3.99 -25.72 14.06
N LYS A 427 -3.00 -26.44 14.58
CA LYS A 427 -2.68 -27.81 14.16
C LYS A 427 -3.90 -28.71 14.40
N GLY A 428 -4.39 -29.36 13.36
CA GLY A 428 -5.65 -30.10 13.38
C GLY A 428 -6.82 -29.26 12.82
N ARG A 429 -8.08 -29.80 12.89
CA ARG A 429 -9.24 -29.14 12.31
C ARG A 429 -10.04 -28.30 13.31
N LYS A 430 -9.61 -28.24 14.57
CA LYS A 430 -10.31 -27.48 15.62
C LYS A 430 -10.18 -25.97 15.34
N VAL A 431 -11.30 -25.30 15.31
CA VAL A 431 -11.41 -23.85 15.17
C VAL A 431 -11.77 -23.24 16.51
N THR A 432 -11.03 -22.21 16.93
CA THR A 432 -11.37 -21.35 18.05
C THR A 432 -11.75 -19.97 17.56
N TRP A 433 -12.57 -19.27 18.35
CA TRP A 433 -13.09 -17.95 18.03
C TRP A 433 -12.80 -17.01 19.19
N GLU A 434 -12.48 -15.76 18.88
CA GLU A 434 -12.31 -14.67 19.84
C GLU A 434 -13.02 -13.43 19.27
N LEU A 435 -13.67 -12.63 20.14
CA LEU A 435 -14.33 -11.38 19.76
C LEU A 435 -13.85 -10.25 20.66
N TYR A 436 -13.52 -9.12 20.05
CA TYR A 436 -13.06 -7.91 20.74
C TYR A 436 -13.83 -6.68 20.27
N ASN A 437 -14.13 -5.76 21.20
CA ASN A 437 -14.57 -4.42 20.89
C ASN A 437 -13.35 -3.48 20.89
N LEU A 438 -12.84 -3.14 19.73
CA LEU A 438 -11.63 -2.35 19.58
C LEU A 438 -11.79 -0.87 19.97
N ALA A 439 -13.02 -0.38 20.24
CA ALA A 439 -13.24 0.95 20.80
C ALA A 439 -12.87 0.99 22.27
N ASP A 440 -13.20 -0.06 23.04
CA ASP A 440 -12.98 -0.16 24.46
C ASP A 440 -11.72 -0.97 24.81
N ASP A 441 -11.31 -1.87 23.95
CA ASP A 441 -10.20 -2.82 24.12
C ASP A 441 -9.30 -2.87 22.89
N ALA A 442 -8.58 -1.78 22.62
CA ALA A 442 -7.64 -1.69 21.51
C ALA A 442 -6.45 -2.67 21.63
N ALA A 443 -6.23 -3.24 22.82
CA ALA A 443 -5.17 -4.23 23.08
C ALA A 443 -5.61 -5.68 22.82
N GLU A 444 -6.90 -5.92 22.47
CA GLU A 444 -7.44 -7.28 22.28
C GLU A 444 -7.18 -8.19 23.50
N ALA A 445 -7.35 -7.63 24.70
CA ALA A 445 -7.03 -8.30 25.96
C ALA A 445 -8.20 -9.14 26.50
N THR A 446 -9.43 -8.70 26.31
CA THR A 446 -10.63 -9.29 26.90
C THR A 446 -11.55 -9.87 25.84
N ASN A 447 -11.53 -11.20 25.69
CA ASN A 447 -12.45 -11.89 24.76
C ASN A 447 -13.89 -11.85 25.29
N VAL A 448 -14.79 -11.21 24.57
CA VAL A 448 -16.21 -11.03 24.92
C VAL A 448 -17.17 -11.93 24.14
N LEU A 449 -16.66 -12.99 23.52
CA LEU A 449 -17.39 -13.89 22.63
C LEU A 449 -18.70 -14.41 23.26
N ASP A 450 -18.66 -14.81 24.53
CA ASP A 450 -19.81 -15.47 25.20
C ASP A 450 -20.96 -14.50 25.53
N GLY A 451 -20.69 -13.17 25.57
CA GLY A 451 -21.70 -12.14 25.85
C GLY A 451 -22.42 -11.59 24.62
N GLU A 452 -21.98 -11.92 23.39
CA GLU A 452 -22.36 -11.23 22.16
C GLU A 452 -22.89 -12.21 21.06
N ALA A 453 -23.80 -13.14 21.44
CA ALA A 453 -24.22 -14.26 20.57
C ALA A 453 -24.70 -13.85 19.18
N ASP A 454 -25.59 -12.84 19.07
CA ASP A 454 -26.15 -12.39 17.78
C ASP A 454 -25.09 -11.73 16.90
N ARG A 455 -24.22 -10.91 17.50
CA ARG A 455 -23.10 -10.27 16.81
C ARG A 455 -22.12 -11.32 16.29
N VAL A 456 -21.78 -12.27 17.12
CA VAL A 456 -20.91 -13.40 16.76
C VAL A 456 -21.49 -14.19 15.58
N ALA A 457 -22.78 -14.48 15.57
CA ALA A 457 -23.44 -15.17 14.46
C ALA A 457 -23.35 -14.38 13.15
N THR A 458 -23.61 -13.07 13.21
CA THR A 458 -23.51 -12.15 12.07
C THR A 458 -22.08 -12.09 11.51
N LEU A 459 -21.10 -11.81 12.36
CA LEU A 459 -19.69 -11.69 11.96
C LEU A 459 -19.11 -13.01 11.44
N LYS A 460 -19.52 -14.16 12.01
CA LYS A 460 -19.14 -15.49 11.48
C LYS A 460 -19.66 -15.71 10.07
N THR A 461 -20.89 -15.30 9.79
CA THR A 461 -21.49 -15.41 8.46
C THR A 461 -20.74 -14.52 7.46
N GLN A 462 -20.49 -13.27 7.81
CA GLN A 462 -19.72 -12.33 6.98
C GLN A 462 -18.30 -12.85 6.70
N LEU A 463 -17.57 -13.28 7.74
CA LEU A 463 -16.22 -13.81 7.60
C LEU A 463 -16.17 -15.06 6.73
N ASN A 464 -17.07 -16.02 6.92
CA ASN A 464 -17.10 -17.23 6.11
C ASN A 464 -17.43 -16.94 4.64
N THR A 465 -18.37 -16.03 4.37
CA THR A 465 -18.69 -15.57 3.01
C THR A 465 -17.47 -14.93 2.34
N TRP A 466 -16.76 -14.06 3.06
CA TRP A 466 -15.55 -13.44 2.57
C TRP A 466 -14.43 -14.47 2.30
N LEU A 467 -14.17 -15.40 3.22
CA LEU A 467 -13.17 -16.47 3.07
C LEU A 467 -13.47 -17.37 1.86
N THR A 468 -14.73 -17.74 1.66
CA THR A 468 -15.15 -18.50 0.47
C THR A 468 -14.89 -17.72 -0.81
N SER A 469 -15.22 -16.43 -0.84
CA SER A 469 -14.93 -15.53 -1.96
C SER A 469 -13.43 -15.41 -2.24
N VAL A 470 -12.61 -15.27 -1.20
CA VAL A 470 -11.13 -15.24 -1.35
C VAL A 470 -10.62 -16.55 -1.93
N THR A 471 -11.14 -17.68 -1.48
CA THR A 471 -10.74 -19.01 -1.99
C THR A 471 -11.18 -19.24 -3.45
N SER A 472 -12.35 -18.74 -3.86
CA SER A 472 -12.79 -18.77 -5.26
C SER A 472 -11.84 -17.97 -6.15
N SER A 473 -11.48 -16.75 -5.75
CA SER A 473 -10.47 -15.93 -6.43
C SER A 473 -9.11 -16.64 -6.51
N LEU A 474 -8.66 -17.22 -5.39
CA LEU A 474 -7.41 -17.99 -5.32
C LEU A 474 -7.39 -19.13 -6.33
N ASN A 475 -8.52 -19.77 -6.58
CA ASN A 475 -8.71 -20.81 -7.59
C ASN A 475 -8.76 -20.29 -9.04
N GLY A 476 -8.64 -18.97 -9.24
CA GLY A 476 -8.60 -18.33 -10.55
C GLY A 476 -9.96 -18.06 -11.17
N ASP A 477 -11.06 -18.11 -10.39
CA ASP A 477 -12.40 -17.90 -10.94
C ASP A 477 -12.60 -16.47 -11.43
N ASP A 478 -11.90 -15.50 -10.86
CA ASP A 478 -11.89 -14.07 -11.27
C ASP A 478 -11.24 -13.81 -12.63
N TYR A 479 -10.43 -14.73 -13.14
CA TYR A 479 -9.67 -14.54 -14.39
C TYR A 479 -10.36 -15.16 -15.61
N LYS A 480 -11.56 -15.69 -15.45
CA LYS A 480 -12.33 -16.38 -16.52
C LYS A 480 -13.26 -15.44 -17.32
N GLN A 481 -13.31 -14.16 -16.94
CA GLN A 481 -14.22 -13.16 -17.53
C GLN A 481 -13.60 -12.40 -18.70
#